data_1cd1c67c3a1290841dbd02a2e2325b31
#
_entry.id   1cd1c67c3a1290841dbd02a2e2325b31
#
_cell.length_a   1.000
_cell.length_b   1.000
_cell.length_c   1.000
_cell.angle_alpha   90.00
_cell.angle_beta   90.00
_cell.angle_gamma   90.00
#
_symmetry.space_group_name_H-M   'P 1'
#
loop_
_entity.id
_entity.type
_entity.pdbx_description
1 polymer ?
#
loop_
_entity_poly.entity_id
_entity_poly.type
_entity_poly.pdbx_seq_one_letter_code
_entity_poly.pdbx_strand_id
1 'polypeptide(L)'
;MTPREKFIQALRREPIEGHVPHFELVMFLTMEAIGRIHPCHRNYEQWYQMSAAERRLHLVDMAKAYIEIAEKYDHSAIFVHPNPGPIGEMPDDIESTRAILETIRELSGDKYFLMIHGDPTYPIPTGDTMMEFSTMMYEEPEKIHDGTKRKVEFAQKLCDEMHRHPGLLDGWALCSDYCFNVNPFYSRDMFAEFVQPYLKEILDYYRANGYYSIKHTDGNVMPILDMIVDCGPDAVHSLDPQGGVDLAE
;
A
#
# COMPACT_ATOMS: atom_id res chain seq x y z
N MET A 1 -18.32 17.42 -6.42
CA MET A 1 -17.00 16.77 -6.37
C MET A 1 -17.09 15.58 -5.42
N THR A 2 -16.80 14.39 -5.89
CA THR A 2 -16.77 13.19 -5.05
C THR A 2 -15.52 13.17 -4.16
N PRO A 3 -15.51 12.42 -3.05
CA PRO A 3 -14.27 12.19 -2.27
C PRO A 3 -13.09 11.72 -3.13
N ARG A 4 -13.34 10.80 -4.08
CA ARG A 4 -12.34 10.33 -5.05
C ARG A 4 -11.76 11.46 -5.90
N GLU A 5 -12.61 12.30 -6.50
CA GLU A 5 -12.15 13.44 -7.32
C GLU A 5 -11.29 14.40 -6.50
N LYS A 6 -11.71 14.69 -5.26
CA LYS A 6 -10.96 15.55 -4.35
C LYS A 6 -9.59 14.97 -3.99
N PHE A 7 -9.50 13.65 -3.79
CA PHE A 7 -8.23 12.96 -3.52
C PHE A 7 -7.30 13.03 -4.72
N ILE A 8 -7.82 12.78 -5.94
CA ILE A 8 -7.05 12.89 -7.18
C ILE A 8 -6.56 14.33 -7.39
N GLN A 9 -7.39 15.33 -7.12
CA GLN A 9 -7.02 16.74 -7.22
C GLN A 9 -5.85 17.07 -6.29
N ALA A 10 -5.86 16.55 -5.04
CA ALA A 10 -4.75 16.71 -4.11
C ALA A 10 -3.46 16.04 -4.60
N LEU A 11 -3.54 14.81 -5.14
CA LEU A 11 -2.37 14.11 -5.73
C LEU A 11 -1.78 14.89 -6.92
N ARG A 12 -2.61 15.62 -7.65
CA ARG A 12 -2.19 16.51 -8.74
C ARG A 12 -1.66 17.87 -8.27
N ARG A 13 -1.64 18.12 -6.95
CA ARG A 13 -1.25 19.41 -6.35
C ARG A 13 -2.12 20.59 -6.84
N GLU A 14 -3.35 20.30 -7.22
CA GLU A 14 -4.34 21.31 -7.59
C GLU A 14 -5.01 21.88 -6.32
N PRO A 15 -5.45 23.14 -6.31
CA PRO A 15 -6.14 23.73 -5.17
C PRO A 15 -7.41 22.95 -4.82
N ILE A 16 -7.61 22.63 -3.56
CA ILE A 16 -8.78 21.94 -3.05
C ILE A 16 -9.60 22.84 -2.12
N GLU A 17 -10.92 22.72 -2.17
CA GLU A 17 -11.81 23.42 -1.26
C GLU A 17 -12.14 22.57 -0.03
N GLY A 18 -12.22 23.22 1.14
CA GLY A 18 -12.56 22.58 2.41
C GLY A 18 -11.39 21.86 3.05
N HIS A 19 -11.65 20.73 3.74
CA HIS A 19 -10.60 19.98 4.41
C HIS A 19 -9.73 19.18 3.43
N VAL A 20 -8.49 18.89 3.84
CA VAL A 20 -7.57 18.04 3.08
C VAL A 20 -8.15 16.61 2.99
N PRO A 21 -8.19 15.99 1.79
CA PRO A 21 -8.64 14.61 1.67
C PRO A 21 -7.69 13.67 2.41
N HIS A 22 -8.25 12.67 3.07
CA HIS A 22 -7.48 11.74 3.88
C HIS A 22 -8.02 10.30 3.77
N PHE A 23 -7.25 9.37 4.29
CA PHE A 23 -7.59 7.95 4.37
C PHE A 23 -6.94 7.32 5.60
N GLU A 24 -7.37 6.10 5.93
CA GLU A 24 -6.76 5.26 6.96
C GLU A 24 -5.94 4.17 6.31
N LEU A 25 -4.64 4.12 6.59
CA LEU A 25 -3.76 3.07 6.08
C LEU A 25 -4.04 1.73 6.78
N VAL A 26 -4.26 1.80 8.11
CA VAL A 26 -4.44 0.61 8.96
C VAL A 26 -5.91 0.51 9.40
N MET A 27 -6.80 0.38 8.41
CA MET A 27 -8.25 0.39 8.57
C MET A 27 -8.76 -0.59 9.63
N PHE A 28 -8.10 -1.72 9.84
CA PHE A 28 -8.55 -2.71 10.82
C PHE A 28 -8.52 -2.20 12.27
N LEU A 29 -7.74 -1.17 12.59
CA LEU A 29 -7.78 -0.51 13.90
C LEU A 29 -9.08 0.28 14.09
N THR A 30 -9.63 0.84 13.03
CA THR A 30 -10.89 1.58 13.06
C THR A 30 -12.12 0.69 12.97
N MET A 31 -11.99 -0.58 12.55
CA MET A 31 -13.10 -1.55 12.55
C MET A 31 -13.69 -1.79 13.93
N GLU A 32 -12.89 -1.69 15.00
CA GLU A 32 -13.40 -1.81 16.37
C GLU A 32 -14.45 -0.74 16.69
N ALA A 33 -14.32 0.46 16.11
CA ALA A 33 -15.27 1.54 16.31
C ALA A 33 -16.67 1.28 15.69
N ILE A 34 -16.77 0.27 14.81
CA ILE A 34 -18.03 -0.23 14.25
C ILE A 34 -18.36 -1.65 14.75
N GLY A 35 -17.66 -2.11 15.80
CA GLY A 35 -17.89 -3.42 16.42
C GLY A 35 -17.43 -4.62 15.61
N ARG A 36 -16.45 -4.44 14.72
CA ARG A 36 -15.91 -5.47 13.83
C ARG A 36 -14.43 -5.73 14.07
N ILE A 37 -13.96 -6.85 13.59
CA ILE A 37 -12.53 -7.24 13.59
C ILE A 37 -12.19 -7.75 12.20
N HIS A 38 -11.07 -7.26 11.64
CA HIS A 38 -10.60 -7.71 10.33
C HIS A 38 -10.25 -9.20 10.38
N PRO A 39 -10.66 -10.01 9.38
CA PRO A 39 -10.43 -11.46 9.36
C PRO A 39 -8.96 -11.86 9.54
N CYS A 40 -8.02 -11.11 8.99
CA CYS A 40 -6.58 -11.39 9.10
C CYS A 40 -6.07 -11.42 10.56
N HIS A 41 -6.75 -10.76 11.50
CA HIS A 41 -6.44 -10.87 12.94
C HIS A 41 -6.80 -12.20 13.56
N ARG A 42 -7.54 -13.04 12.86
CA ARG A 42 -8.05 -14.31 13.37
C ARG A 42 -7.42 -15.53 12.73
N ASN A 43 -6.31 -15.38 12.01
CA ASN A 43 -5.71 -16.47 11.22
C ASN A 43 -6.78 -17.18 10.38
N TYR A 44 -7.36 -16.46 9.43
CA TYR A 44 -8.62 -16.78 8.77
C TYR A 44 -8.49 -17.91 7.73
N GLU A 45 -8.22 -19.11 8.20
CA GLU A 45 -8.12 -20.31 7.36
C GLU A 45 -9.47 -20.76 6.76
N GLN A 46 -10.58 -20.32 7.35
CA GLN A 46 -11.93 -20.67 6.88
C GLN A 46 -12.22 -20.22 5.46
N TRP A 47 -11.53 -19.21 4.96
CA TRP A 47 -11.68 -18.75 3.58
C TRP A 47 -11.57 -19.90 2.56
N TYR A 48 -10.60 -20.78 2.74
CA TYR A 48 -10.35 -21.89 1.81
C TYR A 48 -11.38 -23.01 1.95
N GLN A 49 -12.15 -23.03 3.02
CA GLN A 49 -13.23 -23.99 3.27
C GLN A 49 -14.60 -23.47 2.81
N MET A 50 -14.71 -22.16 2.52
CA MET A 50 -15.95 -21.53 2.09
C MET A 50 -16.35 -21.95 0.67
N SER A 51 -17.64 -22.19 0.47
CA SER A 51 -18.25 -22.23 -0.85
C SER A 51 -18.19 -20.84 -1.53
N ALA A 52 -18.40 -20.80 -2.85
CA ALA A 52 -18.45 -19.55 -3.59
C ALA A 52 -19.52 -18.57 -3.06
N ALA A 53 -20.67 -19.09 -2.61
CA ALA A 53 -21.73 -18.28 -2.02
C ALA A 53 -21.31 -17.66 -0.68
N GLU A 54 -20.64 -18.44 0.18
CA GLU A 54 -20.12 -17.95 1.46
C GLU A 54 -19.01 -16.91 1.25
N ARG A 55 -18.09 -17.14 0.32
CA ARG A 55 -17.05 -16.14 -0.06
C ARG A 55 -17.70 -14.84 -0.53
N ARG A 56 -18.74 -14.93 -1.36
CA ARG A 56 -19.47 -13.75 -1.83
C ARG A 56 -20.10 -12.96 -0.66
N LEU A 57 -20.74 -13.64 0.28
CA LEU A 57 -21.31 -12.99 1.49
C LEU A 57 -20.22 -12.32 2.33
N HIS A 58 -19.07 -12.97 2.49
CA HIS A 58 -17.93 -12.41 3.20
C HIS A 58 -17.38 -11.16 2.50
N LEU A 59 -17.19 -11.19 1.18
CA LEU A 59 -16.74 -10.02 0.40
C LEU A 59 -17.69 -8.84 0.54
N VAL A 60 -19.00 -9.09 0.48
CA VAL A 60 -20.03 -8.05 0.70
C VAL A 60 -19.96 -7.46 2.11
N ASP A 61 -19.75 -8.31 3.12
CA ASP A 61 -19.62 -7.87 4.51
C ASP A 61 -18.38 -7.01 4.71
N MET A 62 -17.25 -7.42 4.15
CA MET A 62 -16.01 -6.65 4.20
C MET A 62 -16.10 -5.33 3.43
N ALA A 63 -16.65 -5.34 2.24
CA ALA A 63 -16.84 -4.13 1.45
C ALA A 63 -17.74 -3.11 2.18
N LYS A 64 -18.81 -3.57 2.84
CA LYS A 64 -19.66 -2.71 3.69
C LYS A 64 -18.87 -2.13 4.86
N ALA A 65 -17.99 -2.90 5.50
CA ALA A 65 -17.16 -2.40 6.61
C ALA A 65 -16.21 -1.28 6.13
N TYR A 66 -15.55 -1.45 4.98
CA TYR A 66 -14.71 -0.40 4.37
C TYR A 66 -15.51 0.87 4.11
N ILE A 67 -16.69 0.74 3.51
CA ILE A 67 -17.55 1.87 3.16
C ILE A 67 -18.08 2.57 4.43
N GLU A 68 -18.52 1.81 5.43
CA GLU A 68 -19.02 2.34 6.71
C GLU A 68 -17.96 3.16 7.45
N ILE A 69 -16.71 2.67 7.48
CA ILE A 69 -15.58 3.40 8.06
C ILE A 69 -15.29 4.66 7.26
N ALA A 70 -15.23 4.56 5.94
CA ALA A 70 -14.98 5.71 5.08
C ALA A 70 -16.07 6.79 5.22
N GLU A 71 -17.32 6.39 5.37
CA GLU A 71 -18.43 7.31 5.63
C GLU A 71 -18.36 7.93 7.03
N LYS A 72 -18.10 7.12 8.05
CA LYS A 72 -18.05 7.56 9.45
C LYS A 72 -16.95 8.60 9.70
N TYR A 73 -15.81 8.44 9.05
CA TYR A 73 -14.64 9.30 9.25
C TYR A 73 -14.36 10.24 8.05
N ASP A 74 -15.29 10.34 7.10
CA ASP A 74 -15.18 11.20 5.91
C ASP A 74 -13.90 10.95 5.08
N HIS A 75 -13.51 9.68 4.93
CA HIS A 75 -12.36 9.30 4.12
C HIS A 75 -12.62 9.55 2.64
N SER A 76 -11.57 9.95 1.93
CA SER A 76 -11.60 10.17 0.48
C SER A 76 -11.08 8.97 -0.31
N ALA A 77 -10.29 8.13 0.33
CA ALA A 77 -9.74 6.91 -0.25
C ALA A 77 -9.93 5.72 0.69
N ILE A 78 -9.92 4.52 0.12
CA ILE A 78 -9.93 3.25 0.83
C ILE A 78 -8.69 2.48 0.43
N PHE A 79 -7.84 2.16 1.41
CA PHE A 79 -6.75 1.21 1.25
C PHE A 79 -7.26 -0.20 1.55
N VAL A 80 -7.33 -1.02 0.50
CA VAL A 80 -7.89 -2.36 0.58
C VAL A 80 -6.78 -3.36 0.87
N HIS A 81 -6.84 -3.98 2.05
CA HIS A 81 -5.92 -5.04 2.44
C HIS A 81 -6.27 -6.37 1.78
N PRO A 82 -5.29 -7.28 1.62
CA PRO A 82 -5.56 -8.65 1.18
C PRO A 82 -6.61 -9.33 2.07
N ASN A 83 -7.50 -10.10 1.44
CA ASN A 83 -8.55 -10.83 2.14
C ASN A 83 -8.98 -12.08 1.34
N PRO A 84 -8.44 -13.27 1.63
CA PRO A 84 -7.43 -13.55 2.66
C PRO A 84 -6.03 -13.02 2.29
N GLY A 85 -5.17 -12.91 3.28
CA GLY A 85 -3.77 -12.55 3.11
C GLY A 85 -3.22 -11.75 4.29
N PRO A 86 -1.92 -11.69 4.45
CA PRO A 86 -1.27 -10.92 5.51
C PRO A 86 -1.43 -9.42 5.27
N ILE A 87 -1.64 -8.69 6.35
CA ILE A 87 -1.69 -7.22 6.34
C ILE A 87 -0.26 -6.68 6.13
N GLY A 88 -0.13 -5.68 5.26
CA GLY A 88 1.17 -5.05 4.98
C GLY A 88 2.01 -5.76 3.91
N GLU A 89 1.50 -6.82 3.30
CA GLU A 89 2.12 -7.48 2.16
C GLU A 89 1.32 -7.26 0.88
N MET A 90 1.98 -7.43 -0.27
CA MET A 90 1.27 -7.43 -1.55
C MET A 90 0.29 -8.60 -1.60
N PRO A 91 -0.89 -8.41 -2.22
CA PRO A 91 -1.84 -9.50 -2.40
C PRO A 91 -1.22 -10.64 -3.19
N ASP A 92 -1.27 -11.85 -2.67
CA ASP A 92 -0.80 -13.08 -3.34
C ASP A 92 -1.92 -13.76 -4.15
N ASP A 93 -3.19 -13.52 -3.81
CA ASP A 93 -4.37 -13.98 -4.52
C ASP A 93 -5.00 -12.86 -5.35
N ILE A 94 -4.64 -12.81 -6.62
CA ILE A 94 -5.10 -11.78 -7.57
C ILE A 94 -6.63 -11.84 -7.76
N GLU A 95 -7.21 -13.03 -7.80
CA GLU A 95 -8.66 -13.20 -8.01
C GLU A 95 -9.46 -12.68 -6.82
N SER A 96 -9.08 -13.04 -5.60
CA SER A 96 -9.71 -12.54 -4.39
C SER A 96 -9.55 -11.03 -4.24
N THR A 97 -8.38 -10.49 -4.59
CA THR A 97 -8.12 -9.05 -4.57
C THR A 97 -9.02 -8.31 -5.56
N ARG A 98 -9.17 -8.82 -6.77
CA ARG A 98 -10.10 -8.27 -7.74
C ARG A 98 -11.54 -8.33 -7.24
N ALA A 99 -11.96 -9.47 -6.70
CA ALA A 99 -13.33 -9.68 -6.23
C ALA A 99 -13.74 -8.72 -5.10
N ILE A 100 -12.84 -8.39 -4.16
CA ILE A 100 -13.15 -7.39 -3.12
C ILE A 100 -13.23 -5.98 -3.70
N LEU A 101 -12.35 -5.60 -4.62
CA LEU A 101 -12.38 -4.31 -5.30
C LEU A 101 -13.69 -4.15 -6.11
N GLU A 102 -14.05 -5.17 -6.90
CA GLU A 102 -15.32 -5.21 -7.64
C GLU A 102 -16.53 -5.03 -6.70
N THR A 103 -16.50 -5.72 -5.55
CA THR A 103 -17.59 -5.62 -4.57
C THR A 103 -17.68 -4.23 -3.93
N ILE A 104 -16.56 -3.57 -3.64
CA ILE A 104 -16.56 -2.18 -3.14
C ILE A 104 -17.12 -1.26 -4.22
N ARG A 105 -16.70 -1.40 -5.49
CA ARG A 105 -17.23 -0.61 -6.62
C ARG A 105 -18.73 -0.85 -6.84
N GLU A 106 -19.22 -2.07 -6.77
CA GLU A 106 -20.65 -2.39 -6.87
C GLU A 106 -21.49 -1.65 -5.81
N LEU A 107 -20.97 -1.52 -4.59
CA LEU A 107 -21.69 -0.93 -3.47
C LEU A 107 -21.54 0.60 -3.35
N SER A 108 -20.40 1.15 -3.77
CA SER A 108 -20.08 2.59 -3.61
C SER A 108 -19.91 3.35 -4.93
N GLY A 109 -19.93 2.66 -6.07
CA GLY A 109 -19.64 3.30 -7.36
C GLY A 109 -18.20 3.82 -7.39
N ASP A 110 -18.03 5.01 -7.93
CA ASP A 110 -16.77 5.73 -8.03
C ASP A 110 -16.57 6.78 -6.90
N LYS A 111 -17.28 6.61 -5.79
CA LYS A 111 -17.25 7.55 -4.66
C LYS A 111 -15.87 7.71 -4.04
N TYR A 112 -15.13 6.62 -3.88
CA TYR A 112 -13.83 6.58 -3.19
C TYR A 112 -12.68 6.25 -4.14
N PHE A 113 -11.50 6.83 -3.86
CA PHE A 113 -10.25 6.39 -4.46
C PHE A 113 -9.86 5.03 -3.88
N LEU A 114 -9.68 4.02 -4.72
CA LEU A 114 -9.31 2.67 -4.27
C LEU A 114 -7.84 2.40 -4.57
N MET A 115 -7.14 1.91 -3.55
CA MET A 115 -5.75 1.49 -3.66
C MET A 115 -5.50 0.20 -2.90
N ILE A 116 -4.49 -0.55 -3.34
CA ILE A 116 -3.98 -1.78 -2.72
C ILE A 116 -2.48 -1.69 -2.53
N HIS A 117 -1.90 -2.61 -1.75
CA HIS A 117 -0.46 -2.69 -1.57
C HIS A 117 0.25 -3.13 -2.85
N GLY A 118 1.34 -2.43 -3.21
CA GLY A 118 2.10 -2.69 -4.43
C GLY A 118 3.60 -2.39 -4.31
N ASP A 119 4.20 -2.56 -3.13
CA ASP A 119 5.63 -2.33 -2.89
C ASP A 119 6.43 -3.64 -2.99
N PRO A 120 7.26 -3.81 -4.03
CA PRO A 120 8.07 -5.02 -4.17
C PRO A 120 9.41 -4.95 -3.43
N THR A 121 9.74 -3.82 -2.80
CA THR A 121 11.03 -3.65 -2.12
C THR A 121 11.06 -4.34 -0.77
N TYR A 122 12.25 -4.57 -0.23
CA TYR A 122 12.39 -5.12 1.11
C TYR A 122 12.26 -4.03 2.18
N PRO A 123 11.34 -4.19 3.14
CA PRO A 123 11.29 -3.35 4.34
C PRO A 123 12.44 -3.67 5.29
N ILE A 124 12.53 -2.95 6.41
CA ILE A 124 13.37 -3.32 7.54
C ILE A 124 13.04 -4.75 7.97
N PRO A 125 14.00 -5.66 8.01
CA PRO A 125 13.75 -7.02 8.48
C PRO A 125 13.40 -7.03 9.98
N THR A 126 12.50 -7.92 10.35
CA THR A 126 12.07 -8.03 11.75
C THR A 126 13.06 -8.86 12.58
N GLY A 127 13.30 -8.43 13.82
CA GLY A 127 13.99 -9.13 14.90
C GLY A 127 15.03 -10.17 14.49
N ASP A 128 14.63 -11.42 14.48
CA ASP A 128 15.52 -12.57 14.27
C ASP A 128 16.13 -12.63 12.86
N THR A 129 15.47 -12.06 11.87
CA THR A 129 15.94 -12.08 10.46
C THR A 129 16.89 -10.93 10.12
N MET A 130 17.02 -9.92 10.99
CA MET A 130 17.83 -8.72 10.71
C MET A 130 19.31 -9.04 10.47
N MET A 131 19.90 -9.90 11.30
CA MET A 131 21.29 -10.29 11.15
C MET A 131 21.53 -11.09 9.87
N GLU A 132 20.65 -12.04 9.58
CA GLU A 132 20.72 -12.85 8.37
C GLU A 132 20.61 -11.98 7.12
N PHE A 133 19.60 -11.10 7.07
CA PHE A 133 19.38 -10.19 5.94
C PHE A 133 20.56 -9.22 5.76
N SER A 134 21.06 -8.64 6.86
CA SER A 134 22.21 -7.75 6.81
C SER A 134 23.46 -8.47 6.31
N THR A 135 23.72 -9.70 6.77
CA THR A 135 24.83 -10.52 6.29
C THR A 135 24.68 -10.82 4.80
N MET A 136 23.46 -11.18 4.36
CA MET A 136 23.16 -11.49 2.96
C MET A 136 23.44 -10.30 2.03
N MET A 137 23.13 -9.06 2.46
CA MET A 137 23.43 -7.86 1.65
C MET A 137 24.92 -7.69 1.37
N TYR A 138 25.80 -8.14 2.28
CA TYR A 138 27.27 -8.04 2.11
C TYR A 138 27.89 -9.26 1.44
N GLU A 139 27.44 -10.46 1.79
CA GLU A 139 28.06 -11.71 1.34
C GLU A 139 27.44 -12.26 0.06
N GLU A 140 26.14 -12.02 -0.14
CA GLU A 140 25.36 -12.60 -1.24
C GLU A 140 24.39 -11.57 -1.86
N PRO A 141 24.85 -10.35 -2.26
CA PRO A 141 23.99 -9.26 -2.73
C PRO A 141 23.08 -9.69 -3.89
N GLU A 142 23.53 -10.57 -4.75
CA GLU A 142 22.77 -11.10 -5.88
C GLU A 142 21.46 -11.80 -5.44
N LYS A 143 21.47 -12.43 -4.26
CA LYS A 143 20.22 -13.04 -3.73
C LYS A 143 19.17 -12.01 -3.40
N ILE A 144 19.58 -10.87 -2.85
CA ILE A 144 18.67 -9.73 -2.58
C ILE A 144 18.14 -9.18 -3.90
N HIS A 145 19.03 -8.91 -4.87
CA HIS A 145 18.63 -8.42 -6.18
C HIS A 145 17.66 -9.37 -6.88
N ASP A 146 17.96 -10.66 -6.91
CA ASP A 146 17.08 -11.65 -7.54
C ASP A 146 15.75 -11.81 -6.82
N GLY A 147 15.75 -11.69 -5.49
CA GLY A 147 14.55 -11.68 -4.69
C GLY A 147 13.65 -10.48 -5.02
N THR A 148 14.24 -9.28 -5.08
CA THR A 148 13.51 -8.05 -5.40
C THR A 148 12.99 -8.07 -6.84
N LYS A 149 13.78 -8.51 -7.81
CA LYS A 149 13.35 -8.67 -9.21
C LYS A 149 12.10 -9.54 -9.34
N ARG A 150 12.08 -10.70 -8.66
CA ARG A 150 10.87 -11.57 -8.66
C ARG A 150 9.64 -10.87 -8.07
N LYS A 151 9.83 -10.06 -7.02
CA LYS A 151 8.73 -9.27 -6.44
C LYS A 151 8.25 -8.16 -7.39
N VAL A 152 9.18 -7.48 -8.10
CA VAL A 152 8.84 -6.49 -9.14
C VAL A 152 8.04 -7.14 -10.27
N GLU A 153 8.51 -8.28 -10.79
CA GLU A 153 7.78 -9.03 -11.83
C GLU A 153 6.36 -9.43 -11.38
N PHE A 154 6.21 -9.81 -10.11
CA PHE A 154 4.90 -10.12 -9.56
C PHE A 154 4.02 -8.88 -9.45
N ALA A 155 4.55 -7.75 -8.96
CA ALA A 155 3.85 -6.48 -8.87
C ALA A 155 3.40 -5.97 -10.26
N GLN A 156 4.25 -6.14 -11.28
CA GLN A 156 3.89 -5.83 -12.67
C GLN A 156 2.74 -6.72 -13.19
N LYS A 157 2.78 -8.02 -12.91
CA LYS A 157 1.69 -8.95 -13.29
C LYS A 157 0.37 -8.58 -12.61
N LEU A 158 0.42 -8.21 -11.33
CA LEU A 158 -0.75 -7.73 -10.60
C LEU A 158 -1.29 -6.43 -11.21
N CYS A 159 -0.40 -5.50 -11.58
CA CYS A 159 -0.77 -4.27 -12.27
C CYS A 159 -1.43 -4.55 -13.63
N ASP A 160 -0.88 -5.45 -14.42
CA ASP A 160 -1.46 -5.87 -15.71
C ASP A 160 -2.86 -6.44 -15.55
N GLU A 161 -3.08 -7.24 -14.50
CA GLU A 161 -4.42 -7.77 -14.23
C GLU A 161 -5.40 -6.65 -13.85
N MET A 162 -5.00 -5.73 -12.98
CA MET A 162 -5.87 -4.59 -12.64
C MET A 162 -6.13 -3.69 -13.86
N HIS A 163 -5.16 -3.53 -14.74
CA HIS A 163 -5.31 -2.73 -15.97
C HIS A 163 -6.34 -3.32 -16.96
N ARG A 164 -6.58 -4.64 -16.94
CA ARG A 164 -7.65 -5.28 -17.72
C ARG A 164 -9.05 -4.93 -17.25
N HIS A 165 -9.19 -4.33 -16.07
CA HIS A 165 -10.44 -3.93 -15.44
C HIS A 165 -10.49 -2.41 -15.21
N PRO A 166 -10.71 -1.60 -16.27
CA PRO A 166 -10.68 -0.13 -16.17
C PRO A 166 -11.65 0.40 -15.10
N GLY A 167 -11.16 1.33 -14.28
CA GLY A 167 -11.94 1.95 -13.22
C GLY A 167 -12.04 1.14 -11.92
N LEU A 168 -11.48 -0.06 -11.88
CA LEU A 168 -11.49 -0.90 -10.68
C LEU A 168 -10.57 -0.35 -9.58
N LEU A 169 -9.32 -0.03 -9.95
CA LEU A 169 -8.28 0.50 -9.08
C LEU A 169 -7.85 1.90 -9.54
N ASP A 170 -7.51 2.77 -8.60
CA ASP A 170 -7.03 4.12 -8.89
C ASP A 170 -5.53 4.27 -8.64
N GLY A 171 -4.98 3.53 -7.70
CA GLY A 171 -3.59 3.67 -7.32
C GLY A 171 -3.04 2.55 -6.45
N TRP A 172 -1.77 2.70 -6.12
CA TRP A 172 -0.97 1.76 -5.36
C TRP A 172 -0.40 2.42 -4.11
N ALA A 173 -0.56 1.78 -2.96
CA ALA A 173 0.15 2.13 -1.73
C ALA A 173 1.39 1.26 -1.61
N LEU A 174 2.56 1.88 -1.48
CA LEU A 174 3.84 1.20 -1.38
C LEU A 174 4.31 1.26 0.08
N CYS A 175 4.14 0.18 0.83
CA CYS A 175 4.20 0.17 2.30
C CYS A 175 5.41 -0.61 2.85
N SER A 176 6.60 -0.39 2.29
CA SER A 176 7.84 -0.90 2.88
C SER A 176 8.50 0.16 3.75
N ASP A 177 8.67 -0.13 5.04
CA ASP A 177 9.35 0.77 5.96
C ASP A 177 10.87 0.66 5.81
N TYR A 178 11.53 1.80 5.67
CA TYR A 178 12.98 1.87 5.47
C TYR A 178 13.72 2.47 6.66
N CYS A 179 13.00 3.09 7.59
CA CYS A 179 13.60 3.87 8.65
C CYS A 179 13.09 3.46 10.04
N PHE A 180 14.01 3.47 11.01
CA PHE A 180 13.66 3.57 12.42
C PHE A 180 13.35 5.03 12.78
N ASN A 181 12.81 5.27 13.97
CA ASN A 181 12.53 6.63 14.44
C ASN A 181 13.75 7.56 14.43
N VAL A 182 14.94 7.03 14.51
CA VAL A 182 16.18 7.82 14.59
C VAL A 182 16.98 7.86 13.29
N ASN A 183 17.01 6.76 12.52
CA ASN A 183 17.82 6.63 11.32
C ASN A 183 17.19 5.67 10.32
N PRO A 184 17.50 5.79 9.02
CA PRO A 184 17.27 4.73 8.05
C PRO A 184 18.01 3.44 8.44
N PHE A 185 17.42 2.30 8.11
CA PHE A 185 18.08 0.99 8.20
C PHE A 185 19.18 0.86 7.15
N TYR A 186 18.87 1.29 5.94
CA TYR A 186 19.83 1.32 4.84
C TYR A 186 20.70 2.58 4.90
N SER A 187 22.00 2.46 4.72
CA SER A 187 22.82 3.63 4.36
C SER A 187 22.36 4.19 3.00
N ARG A 188 22.74 5.42 2.66
CA ARG A 188 22.40 5.99 1.34
C ARG A 188 22.90 5.13 0.19
N ASP A 189 24.13 4.59 0.29
CA ASP A 189 24.71 3.72 -0.75
C ASP A 189 23.92 2.41 -0.85
N MET A 190 23.56 1.79 0.28
CA MET A 190 22.74 0.57 0.31
C MET A 190 21.33 0.84 -0.23
N PHE A 191 20.73 1.98 0.10
CA PHE A 191 19.43 2.37 -0.45
C PHE A 191 19.51 2.54 -1.97
N ALA A 192 20.56 3.20 -2.46
CA ALA A 192 20.81 3.38 -3.89
C ALA A 192 21.02 2.05 -4.63
N GLU A 193 21.57 1.06 -3.97
CA GLU A 193 21.86 -0.25 -4.56
C GLU A 193 20.64 -1.19 -4.49
N PHE A 194 20.07 -1.37 -3.29
CA PHE A 194 19.11 -2.43 -3.03
C PHE A 194 17.62 -2.01 -3.11
N VAL A 195 17.33 -0.70 -3.03
CA VAL A 195 15.94 -0.20 -2.95
C VAL A 195 15.59 0.73 -4.12
N GLN A 196 16.33 1.81 -4.29
CA GLN A 196 15.99 2.89 -5.22
C GLN A 196 15.75 2.42 -6.66
N PRO A 197 16.54 1.55 -7.27
CA PRO A 197 16.33 1.11 -8.66
C PRO A 197 14.99 0.40 -8.84
N TYR A 198 14.64 -0.47 -7.91
CA TYR A 198 13.41 -1.27 -7.96
C TYR A 198 12.18 -0.46 -7.59
N LEU A 199 12.30 0.45 -6.61
CA LEU A 199 11.24 1.39 -6.29
C LEU A 199 10.93 2.28 -7.48
N LYS A 200 11.96 2.82 -8.13
CA LYS A 200 11.78 3.63 -9.34
C LYS A 200 11.14 2.84 -10.49
N GLU A 201 11.62 1.63 -10.74
CA GLU A 201 11.10 0.76 -11.80
C GLU A 201 9.60 0.52 -11.64
N ILE A 202 9.16 0.15 -10.44
CA ILE A 202 7.74 -0.15 -10.21
C ILE A 202 6.87 1.12 -10.24
N LEU A 203 7.35 2.24 -9.72
CA LEU A 203 6.63 3.52 -9.78
C LEU A 203 6.45 4.01 -11.23
N ASP A 204 7.50 3.88 -12.05
CA ASP A 204 7.42 4.22 -13.47
C ASP A 204 6.43 3.29 -14.21
N TYR A 205 6.40 1.99 -13.84
CA TYR A 205 5.46 1.04 -14.39
C TYR A 205 4.00 1.37 -14.05
N TYR A 206 3.72 1.67 -12.79
CA TYR A 206 2.37 2.08 -12.35
C TYR A 206 1.91 3.35 -13.05
N ARG A 207 2.79 4.35 -13.14
CA ARG A 207 2.50 5.60 -13.85
C ARG A 207 2.24 5.39 -15.33
N ALA A 208 3.03 4.53 -16.01
CA ALA A 208 2.84 4.20 -17.42
C ALA A 208 1.49 3.53 -17.68
N ASN A 209 0.93 2.83 -16.71
CA ASN A 209 -0.39 2.22 -16.76
C ASN A 209 -1.52 3.13 -16.23
N GLY A 210 -1.23 4.39 -15.91
CA GLY A 210 -2.23 5.39 -15.52
C GLY A 210 -2.65 5.36 -14.06
N TYR A 211 -1.90 4.70 -13.18
CA TYR A 211 -2.15 4.63 -11.75
C TYR A 211 -1.38 5.67 -10.97
N TYR A 212 -1.98 6.15 -9.89
CA TYR A 212 -1.31 6.93 -8.87
C TYR A 212 -0.53 6.04 -7.91
N SER A 213 0.50 6.59 -7.27
CA SER A 213 1.32 5.89 -6.31
C SER A 213 1.60 6.72 -5.06
N ILE A 214 1.38 6.11 -3.89
CA ILE A 214 1.60 6.73 -2.58
C ILE A 214 2.65 5.89 -1.87
N LYS A 215 3.84 6.45 -1.65
CA LYS A 215 4.89 5.78 -0.89
C LYS A 215 4.70 6.02 0.61
N HIS A 216 4.48 4.95 1.34
CA HIS A 216 4.49 4.95 2.79
C HIS A 216 5.81 4.40 3.31
N THR A 217 6.36 5.06 4.32
CA THR A 217 7.45 4.56 5.16
C THR A 217 7.47 5.34 6.47
N ASP A 218 7.52 4.63 7.57
CA ASP A 218 7.61 5.23 8.90
C ASP A 218 9.05 5.66 9.25
N GLY A 219 9.20 6.40 10.36
CA GLY A 219 10.46 6.78 10.95
C GLY A 219 11.12 8.03 10.37
N ASN A 220 12.41 8.22 10.66
CA ASN A 220 13.17 9.37 10.19
C ASN A 220 13.62 9.18 8.74
N VAL A 221 12.79 9.61 7.82
CA VAL A 221 13.04 9.51 6.36
C VAL A 221 13.95 10.61 5.82
N MET A 222 14.19 11.69 6.58
CA MET A 222 14.94 12.86 6.09
C MET A 222 16.27 12.51 5.41
N PRO A 223 17.09 11.58 5.94
CA PRO A 223 18.38 11.24 5.30
C PRO A 223 18.28 10.61 3.91
N ILE A 224 17.11 10.07 3.52
CA ILE A 224 16.87 9.39 2.23
C ILE A 224 15.65 9.94 1.48
N LEU A 225 15.03 11.02 1.97
CA LEU A 225 13.80 11.58 1.40
C LEU A 225 14.01 12.03 -0.04
N ASP A 226 15.14 12.66 -0.34
CA ASP A 226 15.52 13.05 -1.70
C ASP A 226 15.56 11.86 -2.66
N MET A 227 16.09 10.73 -2.22
CA MET A 227 16.17 9.50 -3.03
C MET A 227 14.79 8.88 -3.27
N ILE A 228 13.88 8.95 -2.28
CA ILE A 228 12.48 8.52 -2.43
C ILE A 228 11.77 9.45 -3.44
N VAL A 229 11.94 10.75 -3.30
CA VAL A 229 11.35 11.76 -4.22
C VAL A 229 11.85 11.57 -5.65
N ASP A 230 13.14 11.25 -5.84
CA ASP A 230 13.74 10.97 -7.15
C ASP A 230 13.15 9.72 -7.83
N CYS A 231 12.59 8.78 -7.06
CA CYS A 231 11.82 7.67 -7.62
C CYS A 231 10.47 8.11 -8.19
N GLY A 232 9.94 9.26 -7.75
CA GLY A 232 8.79 9.94 -8.32
C GLY A 232 7.42 9.41 -7.90
N PRO A 233 7.14 9.07 -6.62
CA PRO A 233 5.78 8.82 -6.17
C PRO A 233 4.92 10.09 -6.29
N ASP A 234 3.60 9.93 -6.43
CA ASP A 234 2.67 11.07 -6.46
C ASP A 234 2.50 11.71 -5.08
N ALA A 235 2.68 10.93 -4.02
CA ALA A 235 2.69 11.40 -2.64
C ALA A 235 3.59 10.53 -1.76
N VAL A 236 4.05 11.13 -0.64
CA VAL A 236 4.71 10.41 0.46
C VAL A 236 3.79 10.48 1.69
N HIS A 237 3.63 9.35 2.36
CA HIS A 237 2.75 9.17 3.52
C HIS A 237 3.58 8.81 4.76
N SER A 238 3.00 9.13 5.94
CA SER A 238 3.60 8.88 7.26
C SER A 238 4.82 9.75 7.57
N LEU A 239 4.76 11.02 7.18
CA LEU A 239 5.76 12.01 7.57
C LEU A 239 5.53 12.39 9.04
N ASP A 240 6.17 11.68 9.97
CA ASP A 240 5.97 11.83 11.40
C ASP A 240 7.00 12.78 12.03
N PRO A 241 6.57 13.95 12.56
CA PRO A 241 7.47 14.85 13.29
C PRO A 241 8.12 14.22 14.54
N GLN A 242 7.48 13.21 15.16
CA GLN A 242 8.08 12.47 16.27
C GLN A 242 9.21 11.54 15.80
N GLY A 243 9.18 11.11 14.54
CA GLY A 243 10.28 10.42 13.87
C GLY A 243 11.40 11.36 13.39
N GLY A 244 11.31 12.67 13.69
CA GLY A 244 12.32 13.67 13.31
C GLY A 244 12.14 14.22 11.89
N VAL A 245 10.96 14.07 11.30
CA VAL A 245 10.66 14.64 9.98
C VAL A 245 10.29 16.11 10.12
N ASP A 246 10.97 16.98 9.38
CA ASP A 246 10.62 18.39 9.26
C ASP A 246 9.69 18.60 8.05
N LEU A 247 8.42 18.90 8.35
CA LEU A 247 7.41 19.12 7.30
C LEU A 247 7.55 20.48 6.57
N ALA A 248 8.43 21.36 7.05
CA ALA A 248 8.67 22.68 6.45
C ALA A 248 9.85 22.68 5.46
N GLU A 249 10.71 21.66 5.51
CA GLU A 249 11.88 21.48 4.65
C GLU A 249 11.53 20.65 3.41
#